data_306c805c54660ab4f1d50fc0d1aaef67
#
_entry.id   306c805c54660ab4f1d50fc0d1aaef67
#
_cell.length_a   1.000
_cell.length_b   1.000
_cell.length_c   1.000
_cell.angle_alpha   90.00
_cell.angle_beta   90.00
_cell.angle_gamma   90.00
#
_symmetry.space_group_name_H-M   'P 1'
#
loop_
_entity.id
_entity.type
_entity.pdbx_description
1 polymer ?
#
loop_
_entity_poly.entity_id
_entity_poly.type
_entity_poly.pdbx_seq_one_letter_code
_entity_poly.pdbx_strand_id
1 'polypeptide(L)'
;TATLYIAPTSTIGTVFYRVMYNDPLPGCGDGNSNNVTVTVSPDISITTQPTGLTECADGTATMTVAVTGGSGAISYQWQVSPDGTGSWDNATGTGSTTTTYTPPSTVVGTRYYRVLINAANSGCDQAITNVVTVNITPDLSITTQPTPIIECLSGTSQLHVVTANGSGTITYTWQTSPNGTSSWTNASGTGSATPDYTPPSTSTGVLWY
;
A
#
# COMPACT_ATOMS: atom_id res chain seq x y z
N THR A 1 18.00 8.18 54.05
CA THR A 1 17.49 7.33 52.92
C THR A 1 16.78 8.26 51.96
N ALA A 2 17.32 8.43 50.73
CA ALA A 2 16.66 9.18 49.68
C ALA A 2 15.33 8.45 49.31
N THR A 3 14.20 9.10 49.57
CA THR A 3 12.91 8.57 49.22
C THR A 3 12.64 8.96 47.75
N LEU A 4 12.59 7.98 46.87
CA LEU A 4 12.22 8.20 45.46
C LEU A 4 10.74 8.47 45.39
N TYR A 5 10.36 9.60 44.80
CA TYR A 5 8.98 9.88 44.43
C TYR A 5 8.72 9.50 42.98
N ILE A 6 7.70 8.68 42.74
CA ILE A 6 7.25 8.30 41.40
C ILE A 6 5.97 9.08 41.10
N ALA A 7 6.02 9.94 40.10
CA ALA A 7 4.85 10.71 39.68
C ALA A 7 3.77 9.80 39.05
N PRO A 8 2.47 10.01 39.34
CA PRO A 8 1.40 9.26 38.69
C PRO A 8 1.37 9.53 37.19
N THR A 9 1.19 8.48 36.39
CA THR A 9 1.09 8.56 34.91
C THR A 9 -0.27 8.11 34.37
N SER A 10 -1.28 8.01 35.24
CA SER A 10 -2.62 7.56 34.88
C SER A 10 -3.52 8.62 34.25
N THR A 11 -3.10 9.90 34.28
CA THR A 11 -3.89 11.02 33.74
C THR A 11 -3.06 11.82 32.76
N ILE A 12 -3.59 11.98 31.55
CA ILE A 12 -2.98 12.81 30.50
C ILE A 12 -2.95 14.27 30.94
N GLY A 13 -1.82 14.94 30.74
CA GLY A 13 -1.66 16.35 31.08
C GLY A 13 -0.27 16.69 31.59
N THR A 14 -0.11 17.92 32.06
CA THR A 14 1.15 18.43 32.60
C THR A 14 0.95 18.81 34.06
N VAL A 15 1.83 18.29 34.92
CA VAL A 15 1.84 18.60 36.36
C VAL A 15 3.24 19.08 36.76
N PHE A 16 3.27 20.09 37.61
CA PHE A 16 4.51 20.66 38.16
C PHE A 16 4.73 20.12 39.56
N TYR A 17 5.92 19.70 39.87
CA TYR A 17 6.34 19.21 41.15
C TYR A 17 7.49 20.02 41.73
N ARG A 18 7.55 20.16 43.04
CA ARG A 18 8.70 20.65 43.76
C ARG A 18 8.83 19.92 45.09
N VAL A 19 10.00 19.85 45.65
CA VAL A 19 10.24 19.35 46.99
C VAL A 19 10.33 20.52 47.92
N MET A 20 9.60 20.45 49.00
CA MET A 20 9.78 21.32 50.18
C MET A 20 10.64 20.57 51.20
N TYR A 21 11.63 21.25 51.74
CA TYR A 21 12.42 20.72 52.83
C TYR A 21 12.35 21.65 54.03
N ASN A 22 12.37 21.06 55.21
CA ASN A 22 12.26 21.74 56.46
C ASN A 22 13.29 21.16 57.41
N ASP A 23 14.02 22.03 58.12
CA ASP A 23 14.91 21.63 59.17
C ASP A 23 14.27 22.02 60.53
N PRO A 24 14.02 21.07 61.46
CA PRO A 24 13.36 21.34 62.72
C PRO A 24 14.22 22.08 63.73
N LEU A 25 15.51 22.36 63.47
CA LEU A 25 16.38 23.06 64.39
C LEU A 25 16.16 24.58 64.37
N PRO A 26 16.10 25.25 65.49
CA PRO A 26 15.96 26.71 65.55
C PRO A 26 17.07 27.43 64.79
N GLY A 27 16.69 28.35 63.90
CA GLY A 27 17.62 29.13 63.09
C GLY A 27 18.00 28.51 61.75
N CYS A 28 17.58 27.28 61.47
CA CYS A 28 17.71 26.67 60.14
C CYS A 28 16.49 27.06 59.33
N GLY A 29 16.72 27.31 58.02
CA GLY A 29 15.65 27.76 57.11
C GLY A 29 14.99 26.63 56.34
N ASP A 30 13.72 26.79 56.11
CA ASP A 30 12.97 25.96 55.15
C ASP A 30 13.24 26.42 53.73
N GLY A 31 13.10 25.51 52.77
CA GLY A 31 13.30 25.85 51.39
C GLY A 31 12.51 24.96 50.42
N ASN A 32 12.55 25.34 49.16
CA ASN A 32 11.93 24.60 48.09
C ASN A 32 12.96 24.31 47.00
N SER A 33 12.87 23.15 46.36
CA SER A 33 13.57 22.88 45.12
C SER A 33 13.04 23.73 43.96
N ASN A 34 13.74 23.75 42.86
CA ASN A 34 13.20 24.19 41.58
C ASN A 34 11.99 23.35 41.19
N ASN A 35 11.09 23.93 40.41
CA ASN A 35 9.98 23.18 39.83
C ASN A 35 10.49 22.24 38.74
N VAL A 36 9.93 21.01 38.71
CA VAL A 36 10.11 20.05 37.62
C VAL A 36 8.74 19.76 37.00
N THR A 37 8.75 19.54 35.70
CA THR A 37 7.54 19.28 34.93
C THR A 37 7.47 17.80 34.58
N VAL A 38 6.30 17.19 34.80
CA VAL A 38 5.96 15.87 34.30
C VAL A 38 4.81 16.01 33.33
N THR A 39 5.03 15.61 32.09
CA THR A 39 3.99 15.60 31.05
C THR A 39 3.65 14.17 30.70
N VAL A 40 2.37 13.81 30.80
CA VAL A 40 1.83 12.52 30.39
C VAL A 40 1.08 12.72 29.08
N SER A 41 1.53 12.07 28.04
CA SER A 41 0.93 12.10 26.70
C SER A 41 0.12 10.82 26.47
N PRO A 42 -0.91 10.86 25.60
CA PRO A 42 -1.62 9.63 25.22
C PRO A 42 -0.70 8.70 24.44
N ASP A 43 -0.94 7.40 24.50
CA ASP A 43 -0.28 6.41 23.67
C ASP A 43 -0.61 6.61 22.19
N ILE A 44 0.21 6.00 21.30
CA ILE A 44 -0.04 6.00 19.87
C ILE A 44 -1.33 5.24 19.59
N SER A 45 -2.25 5.88 18.86
CA SER A 45 -3.47 5.27 18.36
C SER A 45 -3.51 5.34 16.83
N ILE A 46 -3.70 4.20 16.18
CA ILE A 46 -3.81 4.12 14.73
C ILE A 46 -5.20 4.57 14.32
N THR A 47 -5.29 5.66 13.55
CA THR A 47 -6.54 6.23 13.06
C THR A 47 -6.90 5.75 11.65
N THR A 48 -5.90 5.38 10.86
CA THR A 48 -6.08 4.77 9.55
C THR A 48 -5.17 3.55 9.44
N GLN A 49 -5.78 2.40 9.28
CA GLN A 49 -5.06 1.15 8.98
C GLN A 49 -4.67 1.12 7.50
N PRO A 50 -3.52 0.55 7.14
CA PRO A 50 -3.21 0.29 5.74
C PRO A 50 -4.23 -0.68 5.14
N THR A 51 -4.48 -0.54 3.85
CA THR A 51 -5.30 -1.46 3.05
C THR A 51 -4.41 -2.25 2.11
N GLY A 52 -4.72 -3.53 1.94
CA GLY A 52 -4.04 -4.39 0.98
C GLY A 52 -4.31 -3.93 -0.46
N LEU A 53 -3.44 -4.34 -1.37
CA LEU A 53 -3.56 -3.99 -2.78
C LEU A 53 -3.29 -5.20 -3.69
N THR A 54 -3.82 -5.13 -4.92
CA THR A 54 -3.50 -6.03 -6.02
C THR A 54 -3.17 -5.16 -7.23
N GLU A 55 -2.00 -5.41 -7.82
CA GLU A 55 -1.55 -4.69 -9.02
C GLU A 55 -0.75 -5.62 -9.93
N CYS A 56 -0.50 -5.21 -11.17
CA CYS A 56 0.39 -5.91 -12.07
C CYS A 56 1.86 -5.63 -11.72
N ALA A 57 2.77 -6.42 -12.28
CA ALA A 57 4.20 -6.19 -12.15
C ALA A 57 4.55 -4.73 -12.54
N ASP A 58 5.59 -4.18 -11.89
CA ASP A 58 6.02 -2.79 -12.02
C ASP A 58 4.95 -1.72 -11.64
N GLY A 59 3.86 -2.12 -11.00
CA GLY A 59 2.86 -1.21 -10.44
C GLY A 59 3.44 -0.29 -9.37
N THR A 60 2.78 0.84 -9.12
CA THR A 60 3.25 1.90 -8.20
C THR A 60 2.21 2.29 -7.15
N ALA A 61 1.26 1.40 -6.87
CA ALA A 61 0.24 1.64 -5.86
C ALA A 61 0.86 1.80 -4.46
N THR A 62 0.23 2.60 -3.63
CA THR A 62 0.75 2.94 -2.30
C THR A 62 -0.20 2.50 -1.20
N MET A 63 0.37 2.17 -0.06
CA MET A 63 -0.35 1.95 1.20
C MET A 63 -0.08 3.12 2.15
N THR A 64 -1.06 3.47 2.97
CA THR A 64 -0.95 4.59 3.91
C THR A 64 -1.36 4.18 5.32
N VAL A 65 -0.76 4.82 6.32
CA VAL A 65 -1.13 4.70 7.73
C VAL A 65 -1.25 6.09 8.33
N ALA A 66 -2.19 6.29 9.25
CA ALA A 66 -2.28 7.51 10.02
C ALA A 66 -2.42 7.18 11.51
N VAL A 67 -1.84 8.05 12.35
CA VAL A 67 -1.85 7.87 13.81
C VAL A 67 -2.14 9.20 14.51
N THR A 68 -2.53 9.10 15.78
CA THR A 68 -2.64 10.21 16.73
C THR A 68 -2.01 9.79 18.05
N GLY A 69 -1.78 10.73 18.95
CA GLY A 69 -1.11 10.46 20.23
C GLY A 69 0.40 10.29 20.10
N GLY A 70 1.00 9.65 21.07
CA GLY A 70 2.44 9.54 21.21
C GLY A 70 3.10 10.80 21.75
N SER A 71 4.37 10.73 22.08
CA SER A 71 5.17 11.85 22.59
C SER A 71 6.54 11.92 21.91
N GLY A 72 6.91 13.10 21.45
CA GLY A 72 8.13 13.32 20.68
C GLY A 72 7.96 12.96 19.20
N ALA A 73 9.06 12.69 18.51
CA ALA A 73 9.04 12.31 17.11
C ALA A 73 8.44 10.91 16.93
N ILE A 74 7.49 10.79 16.01
CA ILE A 74 6.91 9.49 15.63
C ILE A 74 7.77 8.91 14.49
N SER A 75 8.14 7.65 14.64
CA SER A 75 8.87 6.90 13.61
C SER A 75 8.06 5.71 13.12
N TYR A 76 8.26 5.37 11.87
CA TYR A 76 7.57 4.29 11.16
C TYR A 76 8.59 3.30 10.63
N GLN A 77 8.26 2.02 10.63
CA GLN A 77 9.00 0.98 9.94
C GLN A 77 8.03 -0.02 9.35
N TRP A 78 7.91 0.00 8.05
CA TRP A 78 7.19 -1.05 7.32
C TRP A 78 7.96 -2.35 7.39
N GLN A 79 7.25 -3.43 7.58
CA GLN A 79 7.78 -4.78 7.63
C GLN A 79 7.07 -5.66 6.60
N VAL A 80 7.79 -6.65 6.09
CA VAL A 80 7.31 -7.63 5.12
C VAL A 80 7.48 -9.05 5.66
N SER A 81 6.53 -9.91 5.35
CA SER A 81 6.57 -11.34 5.66
C SER A 81 6.11 -12.15 4.44
N PRO A 82 6.68 -13.34 4.20
CA PRO A 82 6.21 -14.24 3.16
C PRO A 82 4.88 -14.94 3.48
N ASP A 83 4.53 -15.09 4.77
CA ASP A 83 3.39 -15.87 5.25
C ASP A 83 2.39 -15.08 6.12
N GLY A 84 2.75 -13.87 6.52
CA GLY A 84 1.90 -12.99 7.35
C GLY A 84 1.82 -13.38 8.83
N THR A 85 2.46 -14.45 9.26
CA THR A 85 2.35 -14.99 10.62
C THR A 85 3.70 -15.11 11.34
N GLY A 86 4.75 -15.41 10.62
CA GLY A 86 6.07 -15.73 11.15
C GLY A 86 7.09 -14.59 11.01
N SER A 87 8.18 -14.86 10.34
CA SER A 87 9.32 -13.95 10.20
C SER A 87 8.94 -12.62 9.56
N TRP A 88 9.26 -11.53 10.23
CA TRP A 88 9.06 -10.16 9.75
C TRP A 88 10.40 -9.48 9.56
N ASP A 89 10.70 -9.12 8.32
CA ASP A 89 11.87 -8.35 7.96
C ASP A 89 11.51 -6.88 7.71
N ASN A 90 12.47 -5.97 7.86
CA ASN A 90 12.24 -4.59 7.47
C ASN A 90 12.02 -4.51 5.97
N ALA A 91 10.91 -3.90 5.57
CA ALA A 91 10.57 -3.76 4.17
C ALA A 91 11.53 -2.81 3.45
N THR A 92 11.83 -3.13 2.20
CA THR A 92 12.53 -2.26 1.25
C THR A 92 11.53 -1.60 0.31
N GLY A 93 11.92 -0.57 -0.41
CA GLY A 93 11.03 0.17 -1.30
C GLY A 93 10.83 1.62 -0.85
N THR A 94 10.09 2.37 -1.64
CA THR A 94 9.91 3.81 -1.42
C THR A 94 9.00 4.06 -0.23
N GLY A 95 9.48 4.84 0.73
CA GLY A 95 8.69 5.21 1.91
C GLY A 95 8.64 4.17 3.01
N SER A 96 9.57 3.20 3.06
CA SER A 96 9.59 2.12 4.07
C SER A 96 9.68 2.59 5.53
N THR A 97 10.01 3.87 5.75
CA THR A 97 10.06 4.50 7.08
C THR A 97 9.14 5.72 7.19
N THR A 98 8.12 5.83 6.34
CA THR A 98 7.17 6.95 6.33
C THR A 98 5.72 6.48 6.42
N THR A 99 4.78 7.41 6.51
CA THR A 99 3.33 7.12 6.55
C THR A 99 2.77 6.57 5.24
N THR A 100 3.48 6.76 4.13
CA THR A 100 3.10 6.26 2.80
C THR A 100 4.20 5.36 2.29
N TYR A 101 3.84 4.18 1.82
CA TYR A 101 4.78 3.15 1.38
C TYR A 101 4.36 2.56 0.04
N THR A 102 5.31 2.43 -0.87
CA THR A 102 5.17 1.72 -2.15
C THR A 102 5.94 0.40 -2.05
N PRO A 103 5.27 -0.75 -2.00
CA PRO A 103 5.95 -2.04 -1.96
C PRO A 103 6.66 -2.31 -3.29
N PRO A 104 7.78 -3.08 -3.28
CA PRO A 104 8.38 -3.58 -4.51
C PRO A 104 7.39 -4.47 -5.28
N SER A 105 7.21 -4.19 -6.58
CA SER A 105 6.24 -4.86 -7.45
C SER A 105 6.89 -5.59 -8.65
N THR A 106 8.23 -5.71 -8.69
CA THR A 106 8.96 -6.38 -9.78
C THR A 106 8.85 -7.91 -9.75
N VAL A 107 8.42 -8.50 -8.63
CA VAL A 107 8.32 -9.96 -8.46
C VAL A 107 6.88 -10.35 -8.18
N VAL A 108 6.32 -11.12 -9.11
CA VAL A 108 4.96 -11.71 -9.00
C VAL A 108 4.85 -12.57 -7.76
N GLY A 109 3.72 -12.47 -7.07
CA GLY A 109 3.39 -13.26 -5.88
C GLY A 109 2.72 -12.46 -4.78
N THR A 110 2.47 -13.13 -3.67
CA THR A 110 1.81 -12.55 -2.51
C THR A 110 2.82 -12.28 -1.41
N ARG A 111 2.72 -11.12 -0.77
CA ARG A 111 3.48 -10.71 0.41
C ARG A 111 2.55 -10.06 1.41
N TYR A 112 2.95 -10.08 2.67
CA TYR A 112 2.19 -9.52 3.78
C TYR A 112 2.98 -8.38 4.40
N TYR A 113 2.27 -7.31 4.77
CA TYR A 113 2.91 -6.10 5.30
C TYR A 113 2.22 -5.63 6.58
N ARG A 114 2.99 -4.99 7.44
CA ARG A 114 2.53 -4.26 8.63
C ARG A 114 3.46 -3.10 8.90
N VAL A 115 3.05 -2.19 9.78
CA VAL A 115 3.89 -1.07 10.22
C VAL A 115 4.12 -1.16 11.73
N LEU A 116 5.37 -1.02 12.13
CA LEU A 116 5.76 -0.71 13.50
C LEU A 116 5.84 0.81 13.65
N ILE A 117 5.23 1.34 14.70
CA ILE A 117 5.12 2.78 14.95
C ILE A 117 5.58 3.05 16.37
N ASN A 118 6.59 3.91 16.52
CA ASN A 118 7.18 4.23 17.81
C ASN A 118 7.19 5.74 18.04
N ALA A 119 7.01 6.16 19.29
CA ALA A 119 7.26 7.51 19.75
C ALA A 119 8.65 7.60 20.39
N ALA A 120 9.35 8.72 20.21
CA ALA A 120 10.72 8.89 20.67
C ALA A 120 10.84 8.98 22.19
N ASN A 121 9.81 9.47 22.90
CA ASN A 121 9.84 9.61 24.34
C ASN A 121 9.40 8.31 25.02
N SER A 122 10.04 8.03 26.15
CA SER A 122 9.74 6.84 26.97
C SER A 122 8.32 6.87 27.53
N GLY A 123 7.75 5.69 27.73
CA GLY A 123 6.43 5.51 28.34
C GLY A 123 5.27 5.45 27.36
N CYS A 124 5.52 5.62 26.04
CA CYS A 124 4.52 5.33 25.01
C CYS A 124 4.78 3.93 24.43
N ASP A 125 3.73 3.13 24.36
CA ASP A 125 3.82 1.79 23.79
C ASP A 125 3.99 1.85 22.26
N GLN A 126 4.69 0.84 21.71
CA GLN A 126 4.76 0.62 20.28
C GLN A 126 3.37 0.23 19.75
N ALA A 127 2.93 0.91 18.68
CA ALA A 127 1.75 0.50 17.94
C ALA A 127 2.14 -0.33 16.72
N ILE A 128 1.32 -1.35 16.41
CA ILE A 128 1.49 -2.23 15.26
C ILE A 128 0.17 -2.27 14.50
N THR A 129 0.21 -2.07 13.18
CA THR A 129 -0.98 -2.14 12.33
C THR A 129 -1.48 -3.58 12.16
N ASN A 130 -2.69 -3.72 11.66
CA ASN A 130 -3.15 -4.97 11.08
C ASN A 130 -2.21 -5.41 9.94
N VAL A 131 -2.15 -6.74 9.72
CA VAL A 131 -1.45 -7.31 8.57
C VAL A 131 -2.32 -7.11 7.33
N VAL A 132 -1.71 -6.66 6.25
CA VAL A 132 -2.36 -6.51 4.94
C VAL A 132 -1.66 -7.33 3.88
N THR A 133 -2.40 -7.73 2.86
CA THR A 133 -1.90 -8.53 1.73
C THR A 133 -1.61 -7.62 0.54
N VAL A 134 -0.45 -7.80 -0.07
CA VAL A 134 -0.08 -7.24 -1.38
C VAL A 134 0.07 -8.40 -2.34
N ASN A 135 -0.69 -8.36 -3.44
CA ASN A 135 -0.65 -9.38 -4.48
C ASN A 135 -0.19 -8.77 -5.80
N ILE A 136 0.99 -9.17 -6.26
CA ILE A 136 1.53 -8.76 -7.55
C ILE A 136 1.21 -9.83 -8.57
N THR A 137 0.45 -9.48 -9.60
CA THR A 137 0.04 -10.35 -10.68
C THR A 137 0.91 -10.13 -11.92
N PRO A 138 1.09 -11.15 -12.78
CA PRO A 138 1.75 -10.96 -14.06
C PRO A 138 0.98 -9.96 -14.94
N ASP A 139 1.70 -9.28 -15.84
CA ASP A 139 1.08 -8.42 -16.85
C ASP A 139 0.18 -9.20 -17.80
N LEU A 140 -0.82 -8.51 -18.34
CA LEU A 140 -1.65 -9.06 -19.40
C LEU A 140 -0.78 -9.41 -20.62
N SER A 141 -0.93 -10.61 -21.15
CA SER A 141 -0.22 -11.09 -22.31
C SER A 141 -1.13 -11.80 -23.30
N ILE A 142 -0.78 -11.76 -24.58
CA ILE A 142 -1.44 -12.55 -25.61
C ILE A 142 -0.71 -13.88 -25.74
N THR A 143 -1.42 -14.98 -25.50
CA THR A 143 -0.88 -16.34 -25.62
C THR A 143 -1.20 -17.00 -26.94
N THR A 144 -2.27 -16.59 -27.63
CA THR A 144 -2.61 -17.01 -28.97
C THR A 144 -2.89 -15.79 -29.83
N GLN A 145 -2.09 -15.56 -30.84
CA GLN A 145 -2.28 -14.51 -31.82
C GLN A 145 -3.37 -14.90 -32.82
N PRO A 146 -4.16 -13.95 -33.33
CA PRO A 146 -5.09 -14.22 -34.41
C PRO A 146 -4.34 -14.66 -35.68
N THR A 147 -4.94 -15.60 -36.42
CA THR A 147 -4.39 -16.10 -37.67
C THR A 147 -5.15 -15.50 -38.85
N PRO A 148 -4.47 -15.21 -39.99
CA PRO A 148 -5.15 -14.73 -41.18
C PRO A 148 -6.21 -15.69 -41.68
N ILE A 149 -7.33 -15.14 -42.14
CA ILE A 149 -8.42 -15.90 -42.78
C ILE A 149 -8.55 -15.52 -44.27
N ILE A 150 -8.92 -16.49 -45.05
CA ILE A 150 -9.30 -16.29 -46.49
C ILE A 150 -10.67 -16.92 -46.68
N GLU A 151 -11.65 -16.14 -47.07
CA GLU A 151 -13.00 -16.62 -47.23
C GLU A 151 -13.69 -16.00 -48.47
N CYS A 152 -14.82 -16.54 -48.82
CA CYS A 152 -15.72 -15.98 -49.87
C CYS A 152 -16.56 -14.85 -49.30
N LEU A 153 -17.24 -14.10 -50.20
CA LEU A 153 -18.22 -13.11 -49.79
C LEU A 153 -19.30 -13.74 -48.87
N SER A 154 -19.66 -13.01 -47.85
CA SER A 154 -20.61 -13.48 -46.82
C SER A 154 -20.06 -14.64 -45.96
N GLY A 155 -18.76 -14.84 -45.93
CA GLY A 155 -18.12 -15.78 -44.99
C GLY A 155 -18.33 -15.37 -43.54
N THR A 156 -18.18 -16.36 -42.65
CA THR A 156 -18.41 -16.19 -41.19
C THR A 156 -17.25 -16.67 -40.37
N SER A 157 -16.07 -16.78 -40.99
CA SER A 157 -14.85 -17.15 -40.24
C SER A 157 -14.51 -16.11 -39.19
N GLN A 158 -13.91 -16.59 -38.09
CA GLN A 158 -13.59 -15.74 -36.96
C GLN A 158 -12.08 -15.60 -36.77
N LEU A 159 -11.65 -14.42 -36.44
CA LEU A 159 -10.36 -14.15 -35.83
C LEU A 159 -10.50 -14.42 -34.33
N HIS A 160 -9.50 -15.03 -33.73
CA HIS A 160 -9.48 -15.41 -32.32
C HIS A 160 -8.19 -14.99 -31.65
N VAL A 161 -8.29 -14.43 -30.45
CA VAL A 161 -7.15 -14.08 -29.59
C VAL A 161 -7.34 -14.73 -28.24
N VAL A 162 -6.28 -15.29 -27.66
CA VAL A 162 -6.28 -15.75 -26.26
C VAL A 162 -5.33 -14.88 -25.47
N THR A 163 -5.82 -14.39 -24.36
CA THR A 163 -5.05 -13.63 -23.39
C THR A 163 -4.85 -14.43 -22.11
N ALA A 164 -3.78 -14.15 -21.39
CA ALA A 164 -3.50 -14.67 -20.07
C ALA A 164 -3.02 -13.56 -19.13
N ASN A 165 -3.17 -13.81 -17.83
CA ASN A 165 -2.76 -12.89 -16.78
C ASN A 165 -3.59 -11.58 -16.75
N GLY A 166 -3.00 -10.52 -16.17
CA GLY A 166 -3.71 -9.29 -15.87
C GLY A 166 -4.55 -9.36 -14.61
N SER A 167 -4.91 -8.22 -14.08
CA SER A 167 -5.80 -8.10 -12.92
C SER A 167 -7.04 -7.28 -13.29
N GLY A 168 -8.23 -7.87 -13.12
CA GLY A 168 -9.50 -7.22 -13.43
C GLY A 168 -10.17 -7.73 -14.71
N THR A 169 -11.19 -6.99 -15.18
CA THR A 169 -11.93 -7.33 -16.39
C THR A 169 -11.15 -6.94 -17.65
N ILE A 170 -10.81 -7.92 -18.47
CA ILE A 170 -10.14 -7.67 -19.74
C ILE A 170 -11.16 -7.16 -20.74
N THR A 171 -10.80 -6.10 -21.45
CA THR A 171 -11.58 -5.53 -22.55
C THR A 171 -10.83 -5.67 -23.86
N TYR A 172 -11.56 -5.87 -24.95
CA TYR A 172 -11.01 -6.05 -26.29
C TYR A 172 -11.52 -4.94 -27.21
N THR A 173 -10.71 -4.54 -28.16
CA THR A 173 -11.10 -3.65 -29.24
C THR A 173 -10.36 -4.08 -30.50
N TRP A 174 -11.08 -4.67 -31.44
CA TRP A 174 -10.51 -4.97 -32.74
C TRP A 174 -10.38 -3.67 -33.56
N GLN A 175 -9.27 -3.56 -34.26
CA GLN A 175 -9.00 -2.44 -35.13
C GLN A 175 -8.74 -2.94 -36.56
N THR A 176 -9.06 -2.14 -37.54
CA THR A 176 -8.81 -2.43 -38.96
C THR A 176 -7.94 -1.37 -39.59
N SER A 177 -7.10 -1.78 -40.52
CA SER A 177 -6.21 -0.91 -41.31
C SER A 177 -6.23 -1.33 -42.77
N PRO A 178 -6.14 -0.38 -43.72
CA PRO A 178 -6.05 -0.68 -45.17
C PRO A 178 -4.69 -1.21 -45.61
N ASN A 179 -3.64 -1.03 -44.79
CA ASN A 179 -2.26 -1.38 -45.16
C ASN A 179 -1.49 -2.17 -44.09
N GLY A 180 -2.08 -2.44 -42.95
CA GLY A 180 -1.47 -3.18 -41.82
C GLY A 180 -0.36 -2.45 -41.06
N THR A 181 -0.06 -1.20 -41.39
CA THR A 181 1.03 -0.44 -40.77
C THR A 181 0.60 0.89 -40.16
N SER A 182 -0.46 1.48 -40.69
CA SER A 182 -0.96 2.80 -40.23
C SER A 182 -2.47 2.92 -40.43
N SER A 183 -3.04 4.05 -40.02
CA SER A 183 -4.47 4.36 -40.17
C SER A 183 -5.40 3.31 -39.54
N TRP A 184 -5.05 2.86 -38.36
CA TRP A 184 -5.86 1.94 -37.57
C TRP A 184 -7.12 2.65 -37.05
N THR A 185 -8.28 2.04 -37.28
CA THR A 185 -9.59 2.51 -36.79
C THR A 185 -10.32 1.35 -36.12
N ASN A 186 -11.23 1.66 -35.20
CA ASN A 186 -12.03 0.62 -34.57
C ASN A 186 -12.82 -0.16 -35.61
N ALA A 187 -12.70 -1.46 -35.59
CA ALA A 187 -13.41 -2.34 -36.49
C ALA A 187 -14.89 -2.41 -36.14
N SER A 188 -15.75 -2.54 -37.18
CA SER A 188 -17.16 -2.85 -37.07
C SER A 188 -17.39 -4.31 -37.37
N GLY A 189 -18.44 -4.91 -36.81
CA GLY A 189 -18.75 -6.32 -37.03
C GLY A 189 -19.06 -7.06 -35.74
N THR A 190 -19.40 -8.33 -35.87
CA THR A 190 -19.79 -9.15 -34.73
C THR A 190 -18.55 -9.51 -33.89
N GLY A 191 -18.64 -9.21 -32.58
CA GLY A 191 -17.55 -9.53 -31.65
C GLY A 191 -16.41 -8.50 -31.63
N SER A 192 -16.59 -7.28 -32.15
CA SER A 192 -15.53 -6.25 -32.17
C SER A 192 -15.00 -5.84 -30.79
N ALA A 193 -15.68 -6.23 -29.73
CA ALA A 193 -15.30 -6.00 -28.33
C ALA A 193 -15.09 -7.31 -27.53
N THR A 194 -14.93 -8.44 -28.21
CA THR A 194 -14.74 -9.76 -27.59
C THR A 194 -13.48 -10.44 -28.12
N PRO A 195 -12.97 -11.52 -27.53
CA PRO A 195 -11.81 -12.25 -28.04
C PRO A 195 -12.05 -12.89 -29.41
N ASP A 196 -13.32 -13.13 -29.77
CA ASP A 196 -13.73 -13.69 -31.06
C ASP A 196 -14.36 -12.59 -31.92
N TYR A 197 -13.82 -12.36 -33.10
CA TYR A 197 -14.28 -11.32 -34.01
C TYR A 197 -14.54 -11.88 -35.39
N THR A 198 -15.75 -11.60 -35.92
CA THR A 198 -16.15 -11.91 -37.31
C THR A 198 -16.02 -10.65 -38.15
N PRO A 199 -15.04 -10.55 -39.03
CA PRO A 199 -14.88 -9.41 -39.92
C PRO A 199 -16.03 -9.32 -40.90
N PRO A 200 -16.49 -8.11 -41.30
CA PRO A 200 -17.40 -7.98 -42.41
C PRO A 200 -16.79 -8.46 -43.73
N SER A 201 -17.40 -9.43 -44.39
CA SER A 201 -16.97 -10.01 -45.67
C SER A 201 -17.90 -9.64 -46.84
N THR A 202 -18.36 -8.40 -46.87
CA THR A 202 -19.33 -7.88 -47.85
C THR A 202 -18.68 -7.35 -49.12
N SER A 203 -17.38 -7.22 -49.19
CA SER A 203 -16.61 -6.75 -50.36
C SER A 203 -15.32 -7.56 -50.53
N THR A 204 -14.82 -7.66 -51.77
CA THR A 204 -13.52 -8.29 -52.04
C THR A 204 -12.39 -7.34 -51.76
N GLY A 205 -11.31 -7.87 -51.21
CA GLY A 205 -10.12 -7.08 -50.86
C GLY A 205 -9.33 -7.71 -49.74
N VAL A 206 -8.27 -7.01 -49.29
CA VAL A 206 -7.45 -7.38 -48.13
C VAL A 206 -7.60 -6.30 -47.07
N LEU A 207 -7.96 -6.71 -45.89
CA LEU A 207 -8.03 -5.86 -44.69
C LEU A 207 -7.13 -6.45 -43.60
N TRP A 208 -6.57 -5.58 -42.81
CA TRP A 208 -5.72 -5.93 -41.69
C TRP A 208 -6.45 -5.66 -40.36
N TYR A 209 -6.35 -6.56 -39.43
CA TYR A 209 -7.02 -6.49 -38.13
C TYR A 209 -6.05 -6.70 -37.00
#